data_bc9e9919bc728119b8e346f38219cf1d
#
_entry.id   bc9e9919bc728119b8e346f38219cf1d
#
_cell.length_a   1.000
_cell.length_b   1.000
_cell.length_c   1.000
_cell.angle_alpha   90.00
_cell.angle_beta   90.00
_cell.angle_gamma   90.00
#
_symmetry.space_group_name_H-M   'P 1'
#
loop_
_entity.id
_entity.type
_entity.pdbx_description
1 polymer ?
#
loop_
_entity_poly.entity_id
_entity_poly.type
_entity_poly.pdbx_seq_one_letter_code
_entity_poly.pdbx_strand_id
1 'polypeptide(L)'
;MDWRLNTQHLEQYESVFRTRGFRKASRELSVSHNTIRKNIERLEAQIGKPLFASKGSPLQFTTLGEQIGQCLMSELKLLSRINAEIRALSELPTGVIVGIPAIESTQALHAHLIRLANRSPCLEIELASHCDLNDVMSGLVHLGIFLDRPTAQPTIAPDDCIGGIRIDVPHAFYSARNSYPERLIGGYTDEEWEVLESLSLHSSIEVPSKQYRIRSAYERSQLASAGYGIACLPVYGKEHDPTLIERTDLPRVALHSLHIGMSALFTKSAAHRLVRSFLIDLLTGEPEDLFSGQSE
;
A
#
# COMPACT_ATOMS: atom_id res chain seq x y z
N MET A 1 1.90 -3.50 -45.09
CA MET A 1 2.32 -4.06 -43.77
C MET A 1 1.33 -3.51 -42.77
N ASP A 2 0.51 -4.35 -42.14
CA ASP A 2 -0.41 -3.94 -41.10
C ASP A 2 0.40 -3.81 -39.79
N TRP A 3 0.70 -2.57 -39.36
CA TRP A 3 1.49 -2.24 -38.17
C TRP A 3 0.67 -2.30 -36.89
N ARG A 4 -0.45 -2.99 -36.87
CA ARG A 4 -1.25 -3.14 -35.68
C ARG A 4 -0.58 -4.06 -34.67
N LEU A 5 0.17 -3.48 -33.77
CA LEU A 5 0.74 -4.21 -32.62
C LEU A 5 -0.39 -4.60 -31.68
N ASN A 6 -0.29 -5.79 -31.09
CA ASN A 6 -1.25 -6.26 -30.10
C ASN A 6 -1.04 -5.52 -28.78
N THR A 7 -2.05 -4.77 -28.33
CA THR A 7 -2.00 -3.97 -27.11
C THR A 7 -1.63 -4.82 -25.88
N GLN A 8 -2.17 -6.02 -25.78
CA GLN A 8 -1.84 -6.94 -24.67
C GLN A 8 -0.35 -7.34 -24.66
N HIS A 9 0.28 -7.49 -25.83
CA HIS A 9 1.72 -7.78 -25.88
C HIS A 9 2.54 -6.56 -25.45
N LEU A 10 2.07 -5.35 -25.78
CA LEU A 10 2.71 -4.10 -25.38
C LEU A 10 2.61 -3.88 -23.86
N GLU A 11 1.44 -4.12 -23.26
CA GLU A 11 1.22 -4.07 -21.83
C GLU A 11 2.12 -5.06 -21.07
N GLN A 12 2.22 -6.29 -21.59
CA GLN A 12 3.10 -7.29 -20.99
C GLN A 12 4.57 -6.90 -21.09
N TYR A 13 4.98 -6.31 -22.22
CA TYR A 13 6.34 -5.81 -22.39
C TYR A 13 6.63 -4.65 -21.43
N GLU A 14 5.71 -3.69 -21.31
CA GLU A 14 5.80 -2.57 -20.36
C GLU A 14 5.99 -3.08 -18.92
N SER A 15 5.16 -4.01 -18.47
CA SER A 15 5.26 -4.58 -17.14
C SER A 15 6.61 -5.27 -16.90
N VAL A 16 7.14 -6.02 -17.89
CA VAL A 16 8.48 -6.61 -17.79
C VAL A 16 9.57 -5.53 -17.77
N PHE A 17 9.41 -4.46 -18.56
CA PHE A 17 10.34 -3.34 -18.62
C PHE A 17 10.40 -2.60 -17.28
N ARG A 18 9.27 -2.25 -16.71
CA ARG A 18 9.13 -1.53 -15.45
C ARG A 18 9.62 -2.36 -14.25
N THR A 19 9.20 -3.63 -14.17
CA THR A 19 9.56 -4.52 -13.06
C THR A 19 10.96 -5.13 -13.18
N ARG A 20 11.63 -4.93 -14.32
CA ARG A 20 12.93 -5.52 -14.68
C ARG A 20 12.96 -7.05 -14.51
N GLY A 21 11.81 -7.74 -14.75
CA GLY A 21 11.78 -9.19 -14.60
C GLY A 21 10.47 -9.88 -14.97
N PHE A 22 10.56 -10.98 -15.71
CA PHE A 22 9.43 -11.80 -16.16
C PHE A 22 8.58 -12.37 -15.01
N ARG A 23 9.21 -12.77 -13.90
CA ARG A 23 8.49 -13.33 -12.75
C ARG A 23 7.70 -12.26 -11.98
N LYS A 24 8.23 -11.05 -11.89
CA LYS A 24 7.54 -9.94 -11.26
C LYS A 24 6.33 -9.51 -12.11
N ALA A 25 6.53 -9.33 -13.40
CA ALA A 25 5.46 -9.03 -14.36
C ALA A 25 4.37 -10.13 -14.36
N SER A 26 4.76 -11.39 -14.26
CA SER A 26 3.83 -12.52 -14.17
C SER A 26 2.89 -12.44 -12.96
N ARG A 27 3.42 -12.04 -11.82
CA ARG A 27 2.62 -11.86 -10.60
C ARG A 27 1.66 -10.69 -10.73
N GLU A 28 2.13 -9.58 -11.29
CA GLU A 28 1.36 -8.35 -11.47
C GLU A 28 0.19 -8.55 -12.44
N LEU A 29 0.47 -9.18 -13.59
CA LEU A 29 -0.53 -9.37 -14.64
C LEU A 29 -1.39 -10.64 -14.46
N SER A 30 -1.12 -11.44 -13.43
CA SER A 30 -1.76 -12.75 -13.21
C SER A 30 -1.67 -13.68 -14.44
N VAL A 31 -0.59 -13.56 -15.22
CA VAL A 31 -0.33 -14.32 -16.43
C VAL A 31 0.96 -15.13 -16.26
N SER A 32 0.99 -16.37 -16.75
CA SER A 32 2.19 -17.20 -16.62
C SER A 32 3.41 -16.54 -17.28
N HIS A 33 4.58 -16.63 -16.66
CA HIS A 33 5.82 -16.04 -17.21
C HIS A 33 6.19 -16.63 -18.59
N ASN A 34 5.79 -17.86 -18.90
CA ASN A 34 5.97 -18.48 -20.21
C ASN A 34 5.07 -17.84 -21.27
N THR A 35 3.83 -17.48 -20.89
CA THR A 35 2.90 -16.78 -21.79
C THR A 35 3.44 -15.39 -22.12
N ILE A 36 3.89 -14.65 -21.10
CA ILE A 36 4.48 -13.32 -21.29
C ILE A 36 5.70 -13.42 -22.24
N ARG A 37 6.59 -14.39 -22.00
CA ARG A 37 7.77 -14.59 -22.85
C ARG A 37 7.40 -14.86 -24.31
N LYS A 38 6.43 -15.76 -24.56
CA LYS A 38 5.95 -16.07 -25.92
C LYS A 38 5.32 -14.85 -26.61
N ASN A 39 4.54 -14.06 -25.87
CA ASN A 39 3.89 -12.87 -26.42
C ASN A 39 4.90 -11.78 -26.75
N ILE A 40 5.96 -11.63 -25.94
CA ILE A 40 7.04 -10.69 -26.26
C ILE A 40 7.89 -11.21 -27.45
N GLU A 41 8.11 -12.50 -27.59
CA GLU A 41 8.76 -13.06 -28.77
C GLU A 41 7.95 -12.80 -30.06
N ARG A 42 6.61 -12.86 -29.96
CA ARG A 42 5.73 -12.47 -31.08
C ARG A 42 5.83 -10.97 -31.37
N LEU A 43 5.92 -10.14 -30.33
CA LEU A 43 6.12 -8.70 -30.48
C LEU A 43 7.46 -8.40 -31.17
N GLU A 44 8.55 -9.04 -30.75
CA GLU A 44 9.87 -8.92 -31.38
C GLU A 44 9.82 -9.36 -32.86
N ALA A 45 9.09 -10.44 -33.15
CA ALA A 45 8.90 -10.90 -34.53
C ALA A 45 8.09 -9.91 -35.37
N GLN A 46 7.07 -9.26 -34.82
CA GLN A 46 6.30 -8.21 -35.50
C GLN A 46 7.15 -6.96 -35.78
N ILE A 47 7.96 -6.55 -34.80
CA ILE A 47 8.88 -5.41 -34.93
C ILE A 47 10.06 -5.73 -35.86
N GLY A 48 10.41 -7.00 -35.99
CA GLY A 48 11.55 -7.46 -36.77
C GLY A 48 12.93 -7.23 -36.12
N LYS A 49 12.93 -6.84 -34.83
CA LYS A 49 14.16 -6.57 -34.05
C LYS A 49 14.00 -7.05 -32.60
N PRO A 50 15.09 -7.53 -31.98
CA PRO A 50 15.04 -7.93 -30.57
C PRO A 50 14.90 -6.72 -29.64
N LEU A 51 14.11 -6.87 -28.59
CA LEU A 51 13.93 -5.90 -27.53
C LEU A 51 14.84 -6.19 -26.33
N PHE A 52 15.36 -7.43 -26.22
CA PHE A 52 16.29 -7.84 -25.19
C PHE A 52 17.66 -8.16 -25.77
N ALA A 53 18.71 -7.62 -25.16
CA ALA A 53 20.09 -8.03 -25.40
C ALA A 53 20.40 -9.34 -24.65
N SER A 54 19.81 -9.54 -23.46
CA SER A 54 19.88 -10.78 -22.69
C SER A 54 18.58 -10.99 -21.93
N LYS A 55 18.00 -12.20 -22.02
CA LYS A 55 16.81 -12.63 -21.26
C LYS A 55 17.19 -13.38 -19.98
N GLY A 56 18.45 -13.24 -19.53
CA GLY A 56 18.97 -13.83 -18.30
C GLY A 56 18.67 -13.01 -17.05
N SER A 57 19.40 -13.29 -15.97
CA SER A 57 19.38 -12.49 -14.74
C SER A 57 20.79 -11.92 -14.50
N PRO A 58 20.97 -10.58 -14.55
CA PRO A 58 19.97 -9.54 -14.79
C PRO A 58 19.44 -9.48 -16.23
N LEU A 59 18.21 -9.02 -16.37
CA LEU A 59 17.57 -8.78 -17.66
C LEU A 59 18.19 -7.54 -18.32
N GLN A 60 18.60 -7.66 -19.60
CA GLN A 60 19.20 -6.55 -20.34
C GLN A 60 18.37 -6.23 -21.57
N PHE A 61 18.07 -4.97 -21.78
CA PHE A 61 17.32 -4.48 -22.92
C PHE A 61 18.27 -3.98 -24.01
N THR A 62 17.82 -4.03 -25.26
CA THR A 62 18.49 -3.34 -26.35
C THR A 62 18.17 -1.84 -26.29
N THR A 63 18.92 -1.02 -27.02
CA THR A 63 18.60 0.41 -27.16
C THR A 63 17.17 0.62 -27.65
N LEU A 64 16.73 -0.18 -28.61
CA LEU A 64 15.35 -0.15 -29.10
C LEU A 64 14.36 -0.58 -27.99
N GLY A 65 14.69 -1.60 -27.21
CA GLY A 65 13.89 -2.05 -26.08
C GLY A 65 13.73 -0.95 -25.04
N GLU A 66 14.81 -0.27 -24.65
CA GLU A 66 14.72 0.86 -23.71
C GLU A 66 13.83 1.99 -24.24
N GLN A 67 14.00 2.38 -25.52
CA GLN A 67 13.18 3.42 -26.14
C GLN A 67 11.69 3.05 -26.19
N ILE A 68 11.36 1.83 -26.62
CA ILE A 68 9.97 1.35 -26.65
C ILE A 68 9.40 1.26 -25.24
N GLY A 69 10.17 0.75 -24.27
CA GLY A 69 9.73 0.65 -22.88
C GLY A 69 9.40 2.01 -22.27
N GLN A 70 10.27 3.00 -22.49
CA GLN A 70 10.02 4.38 -22.02
C GLN A 70 8.80 5.01 -22.71
N CYS A 71 8.66 4.82 -24.03
CA CYS A 71 7.49 5.30 -24.77
C CYS A 71 6.21 4.67 -24.22
N LEU A 72 6.16 3.35 -24.04
CA LEU A 72 4.98 2.66 -23.51
C LEU A 72 4.62 3.11 -22.09
N MET A 73 5.60 3.33 -21.24
CA MET A 73 5.34 3.86 -19.89
C MET A 73 4.65 5.24 -19.95
N SER A 74 4.99 6.10 -20.89
CA SER A 74 4.35 7.41 -21.05
C SER A 74 2.96 7.30 -21.65
N GLU A 75 2.80 6.49 -22.70
CA GLU A 75 1.53 6.38 -23.45
C GLU A 75 0.46 5.61 -22.68
N LEU A 76 0.82 4.54 -21.98
CA LEU A 76 -0.12 3.81 -21.13
C LEU A 76 -0.59 4.67 -19.94
N LYS A 77 0.27 5.55 -19.40
CA LYS A 77 -0.14 6.56 -18.43
C LYS A 77 -1.17 7.53 -19.01
N LEU A 78 -0.97 7.98 -20.26
CA LEU A 78 -1.93 8.85 -20.94
C LEU A 78 -3.28 8.17 -21.13
N LEU A 79 -3.29 6.92 -21.61
CA LEU A 79 -4.52 6.15 -21.78
C LEU A 79 -5.25 5.92 -20.45
N SER A 80 -4.52 5.65 -19.39
CA SER A 80 -5.10 5.52 -18.04
C SER A 80 -5.73 6.83 -17.57
N ARG A 81 -5.06 7.97 -17.82
CA ARG A 81 -5.63 9.30 -17.53
C ARG A 81 -6.89 9.58 -18.33
N ILE A 82 -6.91 9.29 -19.63
CA ILE A 82 -8.08 9.46 -20.47
C ILE A 82 -9.25 8.58 -19.98
N ASN A 83 -8.98 7.34 -19.63
CA ASN A 83 -10.00 6.45 -19.08
C ASN A 83 -10.54 6.96 -17.73
N ALA A 84 -9.67 7.51 -16.89
CA ALA A 84 -10.09 8.12 -15.64
C ALA A 84 -10.92 9.39 -15.86
N GLU A 85 -10.55 10.23 -16.83
CA GLU A 85 -11.34 11.41 -17.23
C GLU A 85 -12.70 11.01 -17.78
N ILE A 86 -12.77 10.00 -18.63
CA ILE A 86 -14.03 9.46 -19.15
C ILE A 86 -14.92 8.96 -18.00
N ARG A 87 -14.36 8.23 -17.03
CA ARG A 87 -15.09 7.78 -15.83
C ARG A 87 -15.52 8.95 -14.96
N ALA A 88 -14.71 9.99 -14.83
CA ALA A 88 -15.05 11.20 -14.06
C ALA A 88 -16.12 12.07 -14.73
N LEU A 89 -16.23 12.02 -16.06
CA LEU A 89 -17.22 12.75 -16.85
C LEU A 89 -18.54 11.98 -17.02
N SER A 90 -18.51 10.64 -17.00
CA SER A 90 -19.70 9.81 -16.98
C SER A 90 -20.25 9.71 -15.56
N GLU A 91 -21.11 10.64 -15.21
CA GLU A 91 -21.95 10.72 -14.00
C GLU A 91 -21.37 10.02 -12.77
N LEU A 92 -20.76 10.85 -11.89
CA LEU A 92 -20.34 10.56 -10.50
C LEU A 92 -19.93 9.10 -10.25
N PRO A 93 -18.67 8.75 -10.31
CA PRO A 93 -18.26 7.46 -9.83
C PRO A 93 -18.63 7.38 -8.34
N THR A 94 -19.63 6.57 -8.02
CA THR A 94 -19.93 6.17 -6.64
C THR A 94 -18.80 5.34 -6.06
N GLY A 95 -17.92 4.82 -6.93
CA GLY A 95 -16.79 4.00 -6.58
C GLY A 95 -15.51 4.79 -6.30
N VAL A 96 -14.87 4.51 -5.18
CA VAL A 96 -13.55 5.03 -4.79
C VAL A 96 -12.57 3.86 -4.73
N ILE A 97 -11.53 3.90 -5.58
CA ILE A 97 -10.46 2.89 -5.55
C ILE A 97 -9.38 3.37 -4.60
N VAL A 98 -9.19 2.64 -3.50
CA VAL A 98 -8.18 2.92 -2.48
C VAL A 98 -7.02 1.94 -2.62
N GLY A 99 -5.85 2.43 -2.95
CA GLY A 99 -4.62 1.67 -2.97
C GLY A 99 -4.03 1.55 -1.57
N ILE A 100 -3.79 0.32 -1.14
CA ILE A 100 -3.26 0.03 0.18
C ILE A 100 -1.88 -0.63 0.02
N PRO A 101 -0.85 -0.16 0.76
CA PRO A 101 0.44 -0.81 0.72
C PRO A 101 0.35 -2.21 1.32
N ALA A 102 1.17 -3.13 0.80
CA ALA A 102 1.29 -4.51 1.31
C ALA A 102 1.95 -4.55 2.69
N ILE A 103 1.52 -3.68 3.60
CA ILE A 103 2.03 -3.60 4.95
C ILE A 103 1.06 -4.24 5.94
N GLU A 104 1.60 -4.57 7.02
CA GLU A 104 1.19 -5.25 8.21
C GLU A 104 -0.15 -4.86 8.83
N SER A 105 -0.55 -3.61 8.69
CA SER A 105 -1.76 -3.03 9.31
C SER A 105 -2.95 -2.92 8.35
N THR A 106 -2.84 -3.45 7.14
CA THR A 106 -3.87 -3.31 6.11
C THR A 106 -5.20 -3.94 6.51
N GLN A 107 -5.16 -5.01 7.29
CA GLN A 107 -6.38 -5.73 7.67
C GLN A 107 -7.30 -4.89 8.57
N ALA A 108 -6.72 -4.14 9.53
CA ALA A 108 -7.47 -3.20 10.34
C ALA A 108 -8.07 -2.08 9.50
N LEU A 109 -7.29 -1.54 8.57
CA LEU A 109 -7.72 -0.50 7.64
C LEU A 109 -8.88 -0.97 6.75
N HIS A 110 -8.81 -2.22 6.25
CA HIS A 110 -9.90 -2.84 5.48
C HIS A 110 -11.21 -2.84 6.24
N ALA A 111 -11.21 -3.26 7.51
CA ALA A 111 -12.43 -3.34 8.30
C ALA A 111 -13.04 -1.95 8.56
N HIS A 112 -12.23 -0.92 8.74
CA HIS A 112 -12.73 0.44 8.87
C HIS A 112 -13.34 0.96 7.57
N LEU A 113 -12.73 0.68 6.41
CA LEU A 113 -13.28 1.05 5.11
C LEU A 113 -14.58 0.30 4.79
N ILE A 114 -14.70 -0.97 5.17
CA ILE A 114 -15.95 -1.72 5.07
C ILE A 114 -17.05 -1.09 5.94
N ARG A 115 -16.73 -0.66 7.17
CA ARG A 115 -17.68 0.05 8.03
C ARG A 115 -18.15 1.37 7.41
N LEU A 116 -17.24 2.12 6.80
CA LEU A 116 -17.57 3.35 6.07
C LEU A 116 -18.52 3.07 4.91
N ALA A 117 -18.23 2.07 4.08
CA ALA A 117 -19.07 1.68 2.95
C ALA A 117 -20.48 1.24 3.42
N ASN A 118 -20.57 0.44 4.48
CA ASN A 118 -21.85 -0.02 5.05
C ASN A 118 -22.72 1.12 5.57
N ARG A 119 -22.14 2.24 6.01
CA ARG A 119 -22.86 3.42 6.50
C ARG A 119 -23.21 4.41 5.38
N SER A 120 -22.63 4.27 4.22
CA SER A 120 -22.82 5.14 3.07
C SER A 120 -23.30 4.32 1.87
N PRO A 121 -24.61 4.00 1.76
CA PRO A 121 -25.14 3.05 0.76
C PRO A 121 -24.84 3.41 -0.70
N CYS A 122 -24.54 4.69 -0.97
CA CYS A 122 -24.17 5.16 -2.31
C CYS A 122 -22.64 5.15 -2.55
N LEU A 123 -21.84 4.69 -1.56
CA LEU A 123 -20.39 4.68 -1.66
C LEU A 123 -19.91 3.25 -1.92
N GLU A 124 -19.34 3.03 -3.08
CA GLU A 124 -18.63 1.81 -3.41
C GLU A 124 -17.13 2.03 -3.15
N ILE A 125 -16.49 1.11 -2.43
CA ILE A 125 -15.04 1.16 -2.17
C ILE A 125 -14.42 -0.10 -2.74
N GLU A 126 -13.48 0.09 -3.67
CA GLU A 126 -12.63 -0.97 -4.18
C GLU A 126 -11.24 -0.83 -3.55
N LEU A 127 -10.69 -1.94 -3.10
CA LEU A 127 -9.37 -1.98 -2.49
C LEU A 127 -8.36 -2.59 -3.45
N ALA A 128 -7.37 -1.81 -3.82
CA ALA A 128 -6.26 -2.25 -4.67
C ALA A 128 -5.02 -2.50 -3.81
N SER A 129 -4.50 -3.73 -3.85
CA SER A 129 -3.26 -4.09 -3.17
C SER A 129 -2.06 -3.79 -4.07
N HIS A 130 -0.93 -3.43 -3.46
CA HIS A 130 0.34 -3.20 -4.15
C HIS A 130 0.33 -2.04 -5.16
N CYS A 131 -0.42 -0.97 -4.88
CA CYS A 131 -0.38 0.23 -5.71
C CYS A 131 0.93 1.00 -5.52
N ASP A 132 1.35 1.65 -6.60
CA ASP A 132 2.45 2.61 -6.59
C ASP A 132 1.94 4.03 -6.86
N LEU A 133 2.86 5.01 -6.76
CA LEU A 133 2.52 6.41 -7.00
C LEU A 133 2.02 6.65 -8.44
N ASN A 134 2.54 5.89 -9.42
CA ASN A 134 2.12 6.03 -10.80
C ASN A 134 0.67 5.60 -11.00
N ASP A 135 0.20 4.62 -10.24
CA ASP A 135 -1.20 4.18 -10.29
C ASP A 135 -2.14 5.30 -9.82
N VAL A 136 -1.74 6.07 -8.81
CA VAL A 136 -2.50 7.24 -8.35
C VAL A 136 -2.40 8.39 -9.34
N MET A 137 -1.21 8.69 -9.86
CA MET A 137 -1.02 9.77 -10.84
C MET A 137 -1.76 9.50 -12.14
N SER A 138 -1.84 8.24 -12.57
CA SER A 138 -2.61 7.85 -13.76
C SER A 138 -4.12 7.75 -13.52
N GLY A 139 -4.57 7.79 -12.27
CA GLY A 139 -5.97 7.64 -11.91
C GLY A 139 -6.49 6.19 -11.95
N LEU A 140 -5.60 5.20 -12.07
CA LEU A 140 -5.95 3.79 -11.89
C LEU A 140 -6.35 3.50 -10.44
N VAL A 141 -5.69 4.16 -9.51
CA VAL A 141 -6.05 4.23 -8.10
C VAL A 141 -6.43 5.67 -7.78
N HIS A 142 -7.52 5.86 -7.08
CA HIS A 142 -8.05 7.20 -6.80
C HIS A 142 -7.38 7.83 -5.58
N LEU A 143 -7.17 7.03 -4.55
CA LEU A 143 -6.48 7.37 -3.30
C LEU A 143 -5.42 6.31 -3.01
N GLY A 144 -4.18 6.72 -2.84
CA GLY A 144 -3.08 5.83 -2.48
C GLY A 144 -2.59 6.08 -1.06
N ILE A 145 -2.36 5.01 -0.32
CA ILE A 145 -1.67 5.03 0.96
C ILE A 145 -0.29 4.42 0.76
N PHE A 146 0.74 5.15 1.11
CA PHE A 146 2.14 4.76 0.90
C PHE A 146 2.90 4.79 2.21
N LEU A 147 3.79 3.84 2.40
CA LEU A 147 4.71 3.84 3.54
C LEU A 147 5.82 4.86 3.28
N ASP A 148 5.98 5.80 4.18
CA ASP A 148 7.15 6.67 4.25
C ASP A 148 8.14 6.09 5.27
N ARG A 149 9.37 5.86 4.85
CA ARG A 149 10.43 5.38 5.73
C ARG A 149 11.21 6.56 6.28
N PRO A 150 11.38 6.69 7.61
CA PRO A 150 12.06 7.83 8.22
C PRO A 150 13.51 8.04 7.75
N THR A 151 14.18 6.96 7.33
CA THR A 151 15.61 6.95 6.96
C THR A 151 15.87 7.09 5.46
N ALA A 152 14.86 6.94 4.62
CA ALA A 152 14.99 7.19 3.19
C ALA A 152 14.61 8.66 2.90
N GLN A 153 15.29 9.30 1.95
CA GLN A 153 14.70 10.48 1.31
C GLN A 153 13.26 10.16 0.97
N PRO A 154 12.29 11.07 1.26
CA PRO A 154 10.89 10.78 1.05
C PRO A 154 10.73 10.17 -0.34
N THR A 155 10.29 8.92 -0.38
CA THR A 155 10.18 8.16 -1.63
C THR A 155 9.14 8.81 -2.56
N ILE A 156 8.38 9.75 -1.97
CA ILE A 156 7.30 10.50 -2.63
C ILE A 156 7.44 11.94 -2.16
N ALA A 157 7.78 12.83 -3.10
CA ALA A 157 7.70 14.26 -2.80
C ALA A 157 6.22 14.63 -2.55
N PRO A 158 5.93 15.51 -1.57
CA PRO A 158 4.56 15.97 -1.31
C PRO A 158 3.84 16.53 -2.54
N ASP A 159 4.61 17.01 -3.52
CA ASP A 159 4.10 17.59 -4.77
C ASP A 159 3.71 16.56 -5.83
N ASP A 160 4.10 15.28 -5.68
CA ASP A 160 3.84 14.22 -6.66
C ASP A 160 2.37 13.75 -6.64
N CYS A 161 1.65 13.96 -5.52
CA CYS A 161 0.22 13.71 -5.41
C CYS A 161 -0.49 14.98 -4.93
N ILE A 162 -1.64 15.30 -5.53
CA ILE A 162 -2.44 16.43 -5.07
C ILE A 162 -2.98 16.14 -3.67
N GLY A 163 -2.71 17.07 -2.75
CA GLY A 163 -3.16 16.97 -1.36
C GLY A 163 -2.45 15.86 -0.58
N GLY A 164 -1.22 15.52 -0.93
CA GLY A 164 -0.40 14.59 -0.17
C GLY A 164 -0.29 15.03 1.29
N ILE A 165 -0.68 14.17 2.22
CA ILE A 165 -0.55 14.39 3.66
C ILE A 165 0.31 13.27 4.19
N ARG A 166 1.35 13.66 4.93
CA ARG A 166 2.15 12.76 5.74
C ARG A 166 1.52 12.64 7.12
N ILE A 167 1.34 11.42 7.57
CA ILE A 167 0.78 11.09 8.88
C ILE A 167 1.76 10.19 9.61
N ASP A 168 2.23 10.64 10.75
CA ASP A 168 2.99 9.80 11.67
C ASP A 168 2.00 8.91 12.41
N VAL A 169 2.05 7.61 12.13
CA VAL A 169 1.09 6.66 12.69
C VAL A 169 1.41 6.38 14.14
N PRO A 170 0.51 6.71 15.07
CA PRO A 170 0.70 6.40 16.47
C PRO A 170 0.59 4.90 16.71
N HIS A 171 1.56 4.35 17.44
CA HIS A 171 1.59 2.98 17.91
C HIS A 171 1.49 2.97 19.43
N ALA A 172 0.83 1.96 19.96
CA ALA A 172 0.76 1.70 21.39
C ALA A 172 1.09 0.22 21.67
N PHE A 173 1.32 -0.08 22.91
CA PHE A 173 1.67 -1.41 23.36
C PHE A 173 0.43 -2.11 23.90
N TYR A 174 0.21 -3.35 23.46
CA TYR A 174 -0.96 -4.15 23.79
C TYR A 174 -0.57 -5.52 24.29
N SER A 175 -1.30 -6.02 25.29
CA SER A 175 -1.17 -7.38 25.80
C SER A 175 -2.53 -7.97 26.15
N ALA A 176 -2.64 -9.29 26.25
CA ALA A 176 -3.83 -9.89 26.83
C ALA A 176 -3.92 -9.58 28.32
N ARG A 177 -5.15 -9.61 28.87
CA ARG A 177 -5.46 -9.30 30.28
C ARG A 177 -4.62 -10.07 31.29
N ASN A 178 -4.29 -11.30 30.97
CA ASN A 178 -3.58 -12.24 31.85
C ASN A 178 -2.21 -12.65 31.24
N SER A 179 -1.59 -11.75 30.49
CA SER A 179 -0.33 -12.04 29.82
C SER A 179 0.83 -11.97 30.82
N TYR A 180 1.52 -13.07 30.96
CA TYR A 180 2.87 -13.18 31.48
C TYR A 180 3.72 -13.86 30.41
N PRO A 181 4.81 -13.36 29.99
CA PRO A 181 5.81 -12.51 30.66
C PRO A 181 5.76 -11.03 30.22
N GLU A 182 6.39 -10.16 30.99
CA GLU A 182 6.75 -8.78 30.65
C GLU A 182 7.81 -8.76 29.54
N ARG A 183 7.42 -9.20 28.35
CA ARG A 183 8.27 -9.43 27.20
C ARG A 183 7.64 -8.82 25.96
N LEU A 184 8.43 -8.06 25.18
CA LEU A 184 8.00 -7.55 23.90
C LEU A 184 7.98 -8.66 22.83
N ILE A 185 6.95 -8.62 21.99
CA ILE A 185 6.90 -9.38 20.75
C ILE A 185 7.69 -8.55 19.72
N GLY A 186 8.65 -9.19 19.04
CA GLY A 186 9.63 -8.51 18.22
C GLY A 186 9.07 -7.65 17.08
N GLY A 187 9.85 -6.65 16.68
CA GLY A 187 9.60 -5.78 15.52
C GLY A 187 10.07 -6.39 14.20
N TYR A 188 9.87 -5.65 13.12
CA TYR A 188 10.28 -6.05 11.78
C TYR A 188 11.46 -5.24 11.24
N THR A 189 11.45 -3.90 11.40
CA THR A 189 12.51 -3.00 10.91
C THR A 189 13.56 -2.74 11.97
N ASP A 190 14.73 -2.27 11.56
CA ASP A 190 15.79 -1.92 12.50
C ASP A 190 15.41 -0.69 13.33
N GLU A 191 14.66 0.25 12.74
CA GLU A 191 14.12 1.43 13.42
C GLU A 191 13.11 1.04 14.50
N GLU A 192 12.22 0.07 14.23
CA GLU A 192 11.33 -0.49 15.27
C GLU A 192 12.14 -1.08 16.43
N TRP A 193 13.20 -1.81 16.12
CA TRP A 193 14.06 -2.40 17.13
C TRP A 193 14.77 -1.34 17.99
N GLU A 194 15.27 -0.26 17.41
CA GLU A 194 15.88 0.85 18.15
C GLU A 194 14.90 1.45 19.16
N VAL A 195 13.63 1.64 18.75
CA VAL A 195 12.58 2.11 19.64
C VAL A 195 12.29 1.12 20.76
N LEU A 196 12.15 -0.17 20.45
CA LEU A 196 11.91 -1.22 21.44
C LEU A 196 13.05 -1.37 22.43
N GLU A 197 14.30 -1.30 21.96
CA GLU A 197 15.50 -1.32 22.82
C GLU A 197 15.56 -0.11 23.74
N SER A 198 15.24 1.08 23.26
CA SER A 198 15.20 2.29 24.07
C SER A 198 14.20 2.20 25.23
N LEU A 199 13.07 1.55 24.99
CA LEU A 199 12.04 1.31 26.01
C LEU A 199 12.52 0.35 27.10
N SER A 200 13.27 -0.70 26.73
CA SER A 200 13.78 -1.67 27.70
C SER A 200 14.77 -1.06 28.68
N LEU A 201 15.48 0.00 28.28
CA LEU A 201 16.40 0.72 29.16
C LEU A 201 15.68 1.46 30.31
N HIS A 202 14.39 1.74 30.14
CA HIS A 202 13.57 2.52 31.07
C HIS A 202 12.46 1.69 31.74
N SER A 203 12.35 0.41 31.39
CA SER A 203 11.32 -0.51 31.91
C SER A 203 11.94 -1.89 32.19
N SER A 204 11.28 -2.70 33.04
CA SER A 204 11.68 -4.10 33.29
C SER A 204 11.27 -5.06 32.19
N ILE A 205 10.93 -4.56 31.02
CA ILE A 205 10.40 -5.35 29.91
C ILE A 205 11.53 -6.00 29.12
N GLU A 206 11.45 -7.29 28.91
CA GLU A 206 12.41 -8.04 28.11
C GLU A 206 12.22 -7.77 26.61
N VAL A 207 13.30 -7.42 25.92
CA VAL A 207 13.32 -7.30 24.44
C VAL A 207 13.82 -8.63 23.86
N PRO A 208 13.11 -9.23 22.90
CA PRO A 208 13.53 -10.47 22.28
C PRO A 208 14.77 -10.28 21.40
N SER A 209 15.38 -11.38 20.99
CA SER A 209 16.50 -11.36 20.05
C SER A 209 16.10 -10.78 18.70
N LYS A 210 16.92 -9.89 18.13
CA LYS A 210 16.77 -9.33 16.77
C LYS A 210 16.71 -10.39 15.65
N GLN A 211 17.08 -11.63 15.95
CA GLN A 211 17.00 -12.73 14.98
C GLN A 211 15.57 -13.18 14.72
N TYR A 212 14.62 -12.86 15.62
CA TYR A 212 13.22 -13.21 15.47
C TYR A 212 12.40 -11.98 15.08
N ARG A 213 12.13 -11.87 13.79
CA ARG A 213 11.40 -10.73 13.22
C ARG A 213 10.00 -11.15 12.77
N ILE A 214 8.98 -10.43 13.23
CA ILE A 214 7.59 -10.65 12.83
C ILE A 214 7.15 -9.46 12.01
N ARG A 215 6.96 -9.70 10.73
CA ARG A 215 6.60 -8.64 9.77
C ARG A 215 5.17 -8.14 9.95
N SER A 216 4.24 -9.04 10.21
CA SER A 216 2.82 -8.77 10.23
C SER A 216 2.36 -8.27 11.61
N ALA A 217 1.77 -7.07 11.65
CA ALA A 217 1.13 -6.55 12.86
C ALA A 217 -0.04 -7.45 13.31
N TYR A 218 -0.73 -8.08 12.35
CA TYR A 218 -1.76 -9.08 12.65
C TYR A 218 -1.18 -10.29 13.39
N GLU A 219 -0.07 -10.85 12.93
CA GLU A 219 0.58 -11.97 13.63
C GLU A 219 1.06 -11.54 15.02
N ARG A 220 1.61 -10.33 15.16
CA ARG A 220 1.97 -9.77 16.47
C ARG A 220 0.76 -9.65 17.38
N SER A 221 -0.38 -9.19 16.87
CA SER A 221 -1.62 -9.09 17.65
C SER A 221 -2.11 -10.46 18.11
N GLN A 222 -2.08 -11.47 17.24
CA GLN A 222 -2.48 -12.83 17.58
C GLN A 222 -1.59 -13.45 18.67
N LEU A 223 -0.28 -13.21 18.60
CA LEU A 223 0.65 -13.65 19.64
C LEU A 223 0.38 -12.96 20.98
N ALA A 224 0.10 -11.64 20.94
CA ALA A 224 -0.24 -10.89 22.14
C ALA A 224 -1.56 -11.39 22.77
N SER A 225 -2.59 -11.62 21.95
CA SER A 225 -3.88 -12.17 22.38
C SER A 225 -3.75 -13.58 22.98
N ALA A 226 -2.84 -14.39 22.44
CA ALA A 226 -2.51 -15.70 22.98
C ALA A 226 -1.63 -15.66 24.25
N GLY A 227 -1.26 -14.47 24.72
CA GLY A 227 -0.51 -14.28 25.96
C GLY A 227 1.00 -14.45 25.85
N TYR A 228 1.55 -14.44 24.62
CA TYR A 228 3.01 -14.61 24.41
C TYR A 228 3.84 -13.36 24.74
N GLY A 229 3.19 -12.21 25.00
CA GLY A 229 3.89 -10.98 25.36
C GLY A 229 3.13 -9.72 25.01
N ILE A 230 3.88 -8.63 24.87
CA ILE A 230 3.40 -7.28 24.57
C ILE A 230 3.72 -6.97 23.11
N ALA A 231 2.71 -6.65 22.31
CA ALA A 231 2.87 -6.22 20.92
C ALA A 231 2.79 -4.70 20.78
N CYS A 232 3.70 -4.12 19.99
CA CYS A 232 3.57 -2.75 19.51
C CYS A 232 2.74 -2.76 18.23
N LEU A 233 1.56 -2.10 18.26
CA LEU A 233 0.57 -2.11 17.20
C LEU A 233 0.09 -0.69 16.89
N PRO A 234 -0.32 -0.41 15.64
CA PRO A 234 -0.96 0.86 15.30
C PRO A 234 -2.23 1.05 16.14
N VAL A 235 -2.46 2.27 16.62
CA VAL A 235 -3.62 2.59 17.48
C VAL A 235 -4.94 2.29 16.77
N TYR A 236 -5.04 2.54 15.47
CA TYR A 236 -6.24 2.24 14.69
C TYR A 236 -6.53 0.73 14.50
N GLY A 237 -5.59 -0.13 14.88
CA GLY A 237 -5.76 -1.60 14.82
C GLY A 237 -6.40 -2.22 16.05
N LYS A 238 -6.54 -1.47 17.13
CA LYS A 238 -7.03 -1.96 18.43
C LYS A 238 -8.45 -2.54 18.40
N GLU A 239 -9.33 -1.96 17.59
CA GLU A 239 -10.76 -2.31 17.61
C GLU A 239 -11.07 -3.74 17.14
N HIS A 240 -10.07 -4.46 16.61
CA HIS A 240 -10.29 -5.78 16.03
C HIS A 240 -10.03 -6.93 16.98
N ASP A 241 -9.38 -6.68 18.12
CA ASP A 241 -9.13 -7.71 19.12
C ASP A 241 -9.53 -7.22 20.51
N PRO A 242 -10.78 -7.52 20.95
CA PRO A 242 -11.29 -7.08 22.24
C PRO A 242 -10.55 -7.74 23.42
N THR A 243 -9.73 -8.73 23.18
CA THR A 243 -8.92 -9.39 24.22
C THR A 243 -7.67 -8.62 24.58
N LEU A 244 -7.23 -7.72 23.69
CA LEU A 244 -6.06 -6.88 23.89
C LEU A 244 -6.37 -5.61 24.71
N ILE A 245 -5.53 -5.34 25.65
CA ILE A 245 -5.58 -4.13 26.51
C ILE A 245 -4.34 -3.30 26.23
N GLU A 246 -4.53 -1.99 26.04
CA GLU A 246 -3.43 -1.05 25.91
C GLU A 246 -2.68 -0.94 27.24
N ARG A 247 -1.37 -1.03 27.17
CA ARG A 247 -0.43 -0.84 28.27
C ARG A 247 -0.16 0.65 28.42
N THR A 248 -1.01 1.31 29.20
CA THR A 248 -0.90 2.77 29.45
C THR A 248 0.32 3.16 30.31
N ASP A 249 0.99 2.17 30.89
CA ASP A 249 2.26 2.33 31.56
C ASP A 249 3.45 2.48 30.59
N LEU A 250 3.23 2.22 29.30
CA LEU A 250 4.20 2.39 28.22
C LEU A 250 3.83 3.59 27.34
N PRO A 251 4.82 4.33 26.82
CA PRO A 251 4.56 5.48 25.98
C PRO A 251 4.03 5.05 24.60
N ARG A 252 3.20 5.88 24.00
CA ARG A 252 2.90 5.75 22.56
C ARG A 252 4.10 6.21 21.76
N VAL A 253 4.36 5.54 20.64
CA VAL A 253 5.51 5.79 19.76
C VAL A 253 5.05 5.92 18.31
N ALA A 254 5.80 6.63 17.49
CA ALA A 254 5.60 6.66 16.04
C ALA A 254 6.72 5.82 15.39
N LEU A 255 6.35 4.67 14.83
CA LEU A 255 7.32 3.77 14.20
C LEU A 255 7.51 4.04 12.72
N HIS A 256 6.46 4.49 12.05
CA HIS A 256 6.49 4.85 10.64
C HIS A 256 5.47 5.93 10.31
N SER A 257 5.66 6.56 9.17
CA SER A 257 4.71 7.51 8.61
C SER A 257 4.06 6.93 7.37
N LEU A 258 2.82 7.33 7.12
CA LEU A 258 2.10 7.04 5.89
C LEU A 258 1.87 8.32 5.11
N HIS A 259 1.96 8.23 3.80
CA HIS A 259 1.50 9.27 2.90
C HIS A 259 0.16 8.90 2.31
N ILE A 260 -0.81 9.80 2.36
CA ILE A 260 -2.07 9.68 1.63
C ILE A 260 -2.00 10.64 0.45
N GLY A 261 -1.98 10.10 -0.76
CA GLY A 261 -2.05 10.84 -2.00
C GLY A 261 -3.37 10.61 -2.72
N MET A 262 -3.88 11.63 -3.39
CA MET A 262 -5.08 11.55 -4.20
C MET A 262 -4.80 11.96 -5.63
N SER A 263 -5.36 11.24 -6.60
CA SER A 263 -5.29 11.63 -8.00
C SER A 263 -5.97 12.99 -8.22
N ALA A 264 -5.31 13.84 -9.02
CA ALA A 264 -5.83 15.15 -9.41
C ALA A 264 -7.26 15.10 -10.00
N LEU A 265 -7.58 14.01 -10.66
CA LEU A 265 -8.82 13.80 -11.36
C LEU A 265 -10.04 13.74 -10.43
N PHE A 266 -9.85 13.32 -9.18
CA PHE A 266 -10.94 13.06 -8.25
C PHE A 266 -11.10 14.09 -7.12
N THR A 267 -10.31 15.16 -7.13
CA THR A 267 -10.29 16.18 -6.06
C THR A 267 -11.63 16.88 -5.84
N LYS A 268 -12.47 16.99 -6.90
CA LYS A 268 -13.80 17.62 -6.83
C LYS A 268 -14.91 16.65 -6.37
N SER A 269 -14.68 15.35 -6.40
CA SER A 269 -15.66 14.35 -6.00
C SER A 269 -15.89 14.34 -4.49
N ALA A 270 -17.16 14.43 -4.08
CA ALA A 270 -17.53 14.38 -2.67
C ALA A 270 -17.20 13.03 -2.03
N ALA A 271 -17.43 11.92 -2.75
CA ALA A 271 -17.12 10.57 -2.28
C ALA A 271 -15.62 10.41 -1.98
N HIS A 272 -14.75 10.88 -2.89
CA HIS A 272 -13.31 10.80 -2.71
C HIS A 272 -12.80 11.66 -1.54
N ARG A 273 -13.37 12.87 -1.36
CA ARG A 273 -13.04 13.72 -0.20
C ARG A 273 -13.49 13.07 1.10
N LEU A 274 -14.66 12.44 1.12
CA LEU A 274 -15.17 11.73 2.29
C LEU A 274 -14.21 10.58 2.69
N VAL A 275 -13.86 9.72 1.74
CA VAL A 275 -12.95 8.60 2.01
C VAL A 275 -11.58 9.10 2.44
N ARG A 276 -11.06 10.16 1.80
CA ARG A 276 -9.78 10.78 2.17
C ARG A 276 -9.81 11.33 3.60
N SER A 277 -10.83 12.10 3.95
CA SER A 277 -10.98 12.66 5.31
C SER A 277 -11.05 11.54 6.33
N PHE A 278 -11.90 10.55 6.07
CA PHE A 278 -12.02 9.38 6.93
C PHE A 278 -10.69 8.65 7.16
N LEU A 279 -9.87 8.47 6.11
CA LEU A 279 -8.56 7.84 6.22
C LEU A 279 -7.59 8.68 7.05
N ILE A 280 -7.63 10.00 6.91
CA ILE A 280 -6.79 10.92 7.70
C ILE A 280 -7.17 10.80 9.18
N ASP A 281 -8.44 10.94 9.51
CA ASP A 281 -8.94 10.89 10.88
C ASP A 281 -8.64 9.54 11.54
N LEU A 282 -8.84 8.45 10.79
CA LEU A 282 -8.51 7.11 11.25
C LEU A 282 -7.01 6.93 11.56
N LEU A 283 -6.15 7.38 10.68
CA LEU A 283 -4.70 7.18 10.81
C LEU A 283 -4.06 8.13 11.83
N THR A 284 -4.66 9.28 12.08
CA THR A 284 -4.23 10.20 13.17
C THR A 284 -4.63 9.73 14.55
N GLY A 285 -5.48 8.71 14.63
CA GLY A 285 -5.94 8.16 15.92
C GLY A 285 -7.03 8.99 16.59
N GLU A 286 -7.76 9.81 15.84
CA GLU A 286 -8.91 10.58 16.29
C GLU A 286 -10.26 10.00 15.80
N PRO A 287 -10.51 8.69 15.88
CA PRO A 287 -11.73 8.10 15.32
C PRO A 287 -12.99 8.27 16.21
N GLU A 288 -12.88 8.83 17.41
CA GLU A 288 -13.98 8.76 18.38
C GLU A 288 -15.20 9.64 18.01
N ASP A 289 -15.03 10.70 17.23
CA ASP A 289 -16.14 11.61 16.90
C ASP A 289 -16.85 11.33 15.55
N LEU A 290 -16.26 10.57 14.67
CA LEU A 290 -16.86 10.29 13.35
C LEU A 290 -18.11 9.42 13.42
N PHE A 291 -18.36 8.78 14.56
CA PHE A 291 -19.44 7.81 14.71
C PHE A 291 -20.43 8.12 15.83
N SER A 292 -20.21 9.17 16.61
CA SER A 292 -21.07 9.53 17.77
C SER A 292 -22.32 10.33 17.44
N GLY A 293 -22.52 10.72 16.18
CA GLY A 293 -23.51 11.73 15.80
C GLY A 293 -24.86 11.23 15.27
N GLN A 294 -25.16 9.92 15.22
CA GLN A 294 -26.47 9.45 14.72
C GLN A 294 -26.96 8.21 15.50
N SER A 295 -27.36 8.43 16.73
CA SER A 295 -28.30 7.56 17.43
C SER A 295 -29.51 8.41 17.78
N GLU A 296 -30.40 8.61 16.82
CA GLU A 296 -31.83 8.94 17.00
C GLU A 296 -32.64 8.31 15.87
#